data_95705dd3e9f7c9a6e2fd4d311a524e76
#
_entry.id   95705dd3e9f7c9a6e2fd4d311a524e76
#
_cell.length_a   1.000
_cell.length_b   1.000
_cell.length_c   1.000
_cell.angle_alpha   90.00
_cell.angle_beta   90.00
_cell.angle_gamma   90.00
#
_symmetry.space_group_name_H-M   'P 1'
#
loop_
_entity.id
_entity.type
_entity.pdbx_description
1 polymer ?
#
loop_
_entity_poly.entity_id
_entity_poly.type
_entity_poly.pdbx_seq_one_letter_code
_entity_poly.pdbx_strand_id
1 'polypeptide(L)'
;LPLGATLNMDGTALLQTVAVIFLAQAYGVALTPFLIIQIALLAIIASSTCAGIPGAGLITIALILNGMGLSPEQLVAGFAFLFTIERITDMMRTLVNVTSDAVVVAAIADNENEINYDLLNNPAAYEDIA
;
A
#
# COMPACT_ATOMS: atom_id res chain seq x y z
N LEU A 1 -4.07 12.66 -10.68
CA LEU A 1 -4.27 12.56 -9.21
C LEU A 1 -5.31 11.50 -8.81
N PRO A 2 -6.56 11.47 -9.33
CA PRO A 2 -7.52 10.43 -8.92
C PRO A 2 -7.08 9.00 -9.24
N LEU A 3 -6.39 8.78 -10.35
CA LEU A 3 -5.83 7.48 -10.74
C LEU A 3 -4.70 7.05 -9.80
N GLY A 4 -3.78 7.96 -9.46
CA GLY A 4 -2.68 7.67 -8.53
C GLY A 4 -3.21 7.27 -7.16
N ALA A 5 -4.18 7.99 -6.62
CA ALA A 5 -4.77 7.71 -5.33
C ALA A 5 -5.42 6.31 -5.19
N THR A 6 -5.67 5.62 -6.29
CA THR A 6 -6.31 4.29 -6.30
C THR A 6 -5.45 3.18 -6.90
N LEU A 7 -4.66 3.47 -7.94
CA LEU A 7 -3.86 2.45 -8.62
C LEU A 7 -2.43 2.37 -8.10
N ASN A 8 -1.87 3.47 -7.63
CA ASN A 8 -0.48 3.53 -7.14
C ASN A 8 -0.46 3.39 -5.61
N MET A 9 -0.76 2.20 -5.12
CA MET A 9 -0.83 1.87 -3.69
C MET A 9 0.29 0.92 -3.26
N ASP A 10 1.53 1.29 -3.49
CA ASP A 10 2.72 0.47 -3.22
C ASP A 10 2.88 0.14 -1.74
N GLY A 11 2.70 1.14 -0.87
CA GLY A 11 2.72 0.94 0.58
C GLY A 11 1.59 0.03 1.06
N THR A 12 0.43 0.04 0.37
CA THR A 12 -0.69 -0.86 0.67
C THR A 12 -0.34 -2.30 0.30
N ALA A 13 0.22 -2.54 -0.88
CA ALA A 13 0.66 -3.87 -1.31
C ALA A 13 1.74 -4.43 -0.38
N LEU A 14 2.70 -3.58 0.02
CA LEU A 14 3.76 -3.95 0.95
C LEU A 14 3.19 -4.35 2.31
N LEU A 15 2.33 -3.51 2.91
CA LEU A 15 1.72 -3.80 4.20
C LEU A 15 0.88 -5.08 4.16
N GLN A 16 0.07 -5.28 3.13
CA GLN A 16 -0.74 -6.47 2.97
C GLN A 16 0.12 -7.73 2.90
N THR A 17 1.19 -7.70 2.10
CA THR A 17 2.11 -8.83 1.97
C THR A 17 2.76 -9.17 3.32
N VAL A 18 3.31 -8.18 4.01
CA VAL A 18 3.98 -8.36 5.31
C VAL A 18 3.00 -8.86 6.38
N ALA A 19 1.81 -8.25 6.47
CA ALA A 19 0.80 -8.62 7.47
C ALA A 19 0.28 -10.05 7.27
N VAL A 20 0.02 -10.45 6.02
CA VAL A 20 -0.44 -11.80 5.70
C VAL A 20 0.64 -12.83 6.00
N ILE A 21 1.89 -12.59 5.60
CA ILE A 21 3.03 -13.47 5.90
C ILE A 21 3.23 -13.59 7.41
N PHE A 22 3.19 -12.47 8.13
CA PHE A 22 3.34 -12.46 9.59
C PHE A 22 2.26 -13.33 10.27
N LEU A 23 0.99 -13.14 9.93
CA LEU A 23 -0.10 -13.92 10.51
C LEU A 23 -0.03 -15.39 10.09
N ALA A 24 0.33 -15.69 8.85
CA ALA A 24 0.56 -17.06 8.40
C ALA A 24 1.63 -17.76 9.24
N GLN A 25 2.75 -17.09 9.52
CA GLN A 25 3.80 -17.61 10.41
C GLN A 25 3.30 -17.77 11.85
N ALA A 26 2.58 -16.79 12.37
CA ALA A 26 2.04 -16.83 13.74
C ALA A 26 1.07 -18.00 13.96
N TYR A 27 0.34 -18.38 12.91
CA TYR A 27 -0.60 -19.53 12.96
C TYR A 27 0.00 -20.84 12.47
N GLY A 28 1.32 -20.89 12.22
CA GLY A 28 2.02 -22.12 11.85
C GLY A 28 1.76 -22.60 10.44
N VAL A 29 1.28 -21.72 9.55
CA VAL A 29 1.12 -22.05 8.12
C VAL A 29 2.51 -22.18 7.47
N ALA A 30 2.74 -23.30 6.78
CA ALA A 30 4.00 -23.55 6.10
C ALA A 30 4.15 -22.58 4.89
N LEU A 31 5.09 -21.65 5.00
CA LEU A 31 5.39 -20.70 3.93
C LEU A 31 6.32 -21.33 2.89
N THR A 32 5.74 -21.81 1.80
CA THR A 32 6.51 -22.22 0.64
C THR A 32 6.85 -21.00 -0.24
N PRO A 33 7.94 -21.04 -1.03
CA PRO A 33 8.23 -19.95 -1.98
C PRO A 33 7.06 -19.65 -2.93
N PHE A 34 6.33 -20.68 -3.33
CA PHE A 34 5.15 -20.53 -4.18
C PHE A 34 4.03 -19.75 -3.47
N LEU A 35 3.76 -20.06 -2.19
CA LEU A 35 2.75 -19.38 -1.39
C LEU A 35 3.11 -17.90 -1.18
N ILE A 36 4.40 -17.59 -0.93
CA ILE A 36 4.86 -16.21 -0.77
C ILE A 36 4.63 -15.40 -2.05
N ILE A 37 4.98 -15.96 -3.21
CA ILE A 37 4.74 -15.31 -4.51
C ILE A 37 3.23 -15.10 -4.72
N GLN A 38 2.40 -16.10 -4.40
CA GLN A 38 0.95 -16.00 -4.51
C GLN A 38 0.38 -14.89 -3.61
N ILE A 39 0.84 -14.79 -2.36
CA ILE A 39 0.44 -13.72 -1.43
C ILE A 39 0.82 -12.36 -2.01
N ALA A 40 2.04 -12.19 -2.52
CA ALA A 40 2.51 -10.94 -3.10
C ALA A 40 1.67 -10.53 -4.32
N LEU A 41 1.38 -11.44 -5.22
CA LEU A 41 0.53 -11.17 -6.39
C LEU A 41 -0.90 -10.79 -5.99
N LEU A 42 -1.49 -11.49 -5.02
CA LEU A 42 -2.81 -11.16 -4.50
C LEU A 42 -2.82 -9.79 -3.80
N ALA A 43 -1.75 -9.45 -3.07
CA ALA A 43 -1.62 -8.15 -2.43
C ALA A 43 -1.53 -7.00 -3.44
N ILE A 44 -0.81 -7.19 -4.56
CA ILE A 44 -0.73 -6.21 -5.66
C ILE A 44 -2.13 -5.99 -6.27
N ILE A 45 -2.86 -7.06 -6.58
CA ILE A 45 -4.21 -6.95 -7.14
C ILE A 45 -5.16 -6.30 -6.13
N ALA A 46 -5.12 -6.74 -4.87
CA ALA A 46 -5.98 -6.22 -3.81
C ALA A 46 -5.70 -4.75 -3.49
N SER A 47 -4.42 -4.33 -3.51
CA SER A 47 -4.06 -2.93 -3.30
C SER A 47 -4.58 -2.01 -4.39
N SER A 48 -4.54 -2.45 -5.65
CA SER A 48 -5.04 -1.68 -6.80
C SER A 48 -6.57 -1.49 -6.80
N THR A 49 -7.29 -2.31 -6.03
CA THR A 49 -8.76 -2.20 -5.85
C THR A 49 -9.15 -1.56 -4.53
N CYS A 50 -8.17 -1.22 -3.70
CA CYS A 50 -8.39 -0.65 -2.37
C CYS A 50 -8.81 0.82 -2.49
N ALA A 51 -9.81 1.22 -1.74
CA ALA A 51 -10.17 2.63 -1.67
C ALA A 51 -9.16 3.42 -0.82
N GLY A 52 -8.86 4.67 -1.19
CA GLY A 52 -7.99 5.57 -0.44
C GLY A 52 -8.63 6.13 0.83
N ILE A 53 -9.22 5.25 1.65
CA ILE A 53 -9.88 5.62 2.92
C ILE A 53 -9.25 4.82 4.09
N PRO A 54 -9.24 5.38 5.31
CA PRO A 54 -8.74 4.68 6.48
C PRO A 54 -9.42 3.32 6.70
N GLY A 55 -8.63 2.29 6.98
CA GLY A 55 -9.14 0.93 7.26
C GLY A 55 -9.43 0.05 6.05
N ALA A 56 -9.47 0.59 4.82
CA ALA A 56 -9.74 -0.22 3.62
C ALA A 56 -8.69 -1.33 3.41
N GLY A 57 -7.43 -1.08 3.78
CA GLY A 57 -6.36 -2.07 3.71
C GLY A 57 -6.59 -3.31 4.57
N LEU A 58 -7.26 -3.17 5.72
CA LEU A 58 -7.58 -4.31 6.58
C LEU A 58 -8.60 -5.25 5.96
N ILE A 59 -9.58 -4.71 5.23
CA ILE A 59 -10.60 -5.50 4.53
C ILE A 59 -9.93 -6.41 3.50
N THR A 60 -9.00 -5.85 2.73
CA THR A 60 -8.27 -6.61 1.71
C THR A 60 -7.32 -7.64 2.30
N ILE A 61 -6.67 -7.35 3.44
CA ILE A 61 -5.89 -8.34 4.20
C ILE A 61 -6.79 -9.51 4.65
N ALA A 62 -7.97 -9.22 5.19
CA ALA A 62 -8.92 -10.24 5.60
C ALA A 62 -9.36 -11.15 4.43
N LEU A 63 -9.55 -10.59 3.24
CA LEU A 63 -9.85 -11.35 2.03
C LEU A 63 -8.71 -12.31 1.65
N ILE A 64 -7.46 -11.85 1.69
CA ILE A 64 -6.29 -12.69 1.40
C ILE A 64 -6.16 -13.81 2.42
N LEU A 65 -6.28 -13.50 3.72
CA LEU A 65 -6.19 -14.47 4.80
C LEU A 65 -7.29 -15.54 4.73
N ASN A 66 -8.51 -15.16 4.34
CA ASN A 66 -9.62 -16.10 4.17
C ASN A 66 -9.32 -17.17 3.09
N GLY A 67 -8.56 -16.79 2.07
CA GLY A 67 -8.10 -17.71 1.01
C GLY A 67 -7.03 -18.71 1.48
N MET A 68 -6.45 -18.53 2.67
CA MET A 68 -5.37 -19.38 3.20
C MET A 68 -5.86 -20.57 4.05
N GLY A 69 -7.17 -20.74 4.21
CA GLY A 69 -7.74 -21.86 4.96
C GLY A 69 -7.60 -21.75 6.48
N LEU A 70 -7.44 -20.53 7.00
CA LEU A 70 -7.42 -20.27 8.45
C LEU A 70 -8.82 -20.47 9.05
N SER A 71 -8.87 -20.87 10.34
CA SER A 71 -10.14 -20.99 11.02
C SER A 71 -10.79 -19.61 11.26
N PRO A 72 -12.12 -19.53 11.42
CA PRO A 72 -12.78 -18.25 11.71
C PRO A 72 -12.23 -17.55 12.96
N GLU A 73 -11.84 -18.31 13.98
CA GLU A 73 -11.27 -17.78 15.23
C GLU A 73 -9.89 -17.16 14.98
N GLN A 74 -9.06 -17.80 14.14
CA GLN A 74 -7.74 -17.28 13.75
C GLN A 74 -7.89 -16.00 12.92
N LEU A 75 -8.86 -15.95 12.01
CA LEU A 75 -9.16 -14.75 11.22
C LEU A 75 -9.58 -13.58 12.10
N VAL A 76 -10.50 -13.80 13.04
CA VAL A 76 -10.97 -12.77 13.97
C VAL A 76 -9.83 -12.28 14.87
N ALA A 77 -9.03 -13.18 15.44
CA ALA A 77 -7.91 -12.81 16.30
C ALA A 77 -6.82 -12.05 15.53
N GLY A 78 -6.47 -12.50 14.32
CA GLY A 78 -5.51 -11.82 13.46
C GLY A 78 -5.98 -10.44 13.04
N PHE A 79 -7.27 -10.31 12.70
CA PHE A 79 -7.87 -9.02 12.36
C PHE A 79 -7.84 -8.05 13.55
N ALA A 80 -8.22 -8.52 14.75
CA ALA A 80 -8.20 -7.71 15.96
C ALA A 80 -6.78 -7.22 16.31
N PHE A 81 -5.77 -8.07 16.12
CA PHE A 81 -4.38 -7.70 16.29
C PHE A 81 -3.96 -6.60 15.31
N LEU A 82 -4.22 -6.79 14.02
CA LEU A 82 -3.87 -5.80 13.00
C LEU A 82 -4.62 -4.48 13.20
N PHE A 83 -5.89 -4.52 13.62
CA PHE A 83 -6.68 -3.34 13.91
C PHE A 83 -6.09 -2.48 15.03
N THR A 84 -5.44 -3.11 16.01
CA THR A 84 -4.79 -2.41 17.13
C THR A 84 -3.63 -1.52 16.67
N ILE A 85 -2.88 -1.95 15.64
CA ILE A 85 -1.72 -1.21 15.11
C ILE A 85 -2.04 -0.46 13.82
N GLU A 86 -3.27 -0.56 13.34
CA GLU A 86 -3.70 -0.07 12.02
C GLU A 86 -3.41 1.41 11.82
N ARG A 87 -3.65 2.25 12.83
CA ARG A 87 -3.44 3.71 12.70
C ARG A 87 -1.99 4.07 12.38
N ILE A 88 -1.04 3.42 13.02
CA ILE A 88 0.39 3.67 12.80
C ILE A 88 0.80 3.14 11.43
N THR A 89 0.40 1.91 11.11
CA THR A 89 0.73 1.28 9.83
C THR A 89 0.05 1.95 8.66
N ASP A 90 -1.16 2.50 8.84
CA ASP A 90 -1.89 3.27 7.83
C ASP A 90 -1.16 4.58 7.48
N MET A 91 -0.64 5.29 8.48
CA MET A 91 0.17 6.50 8.25
C MET A 91 1.44 6.17 7.47
N MET A 92 2.16 5.11 7.84
CA MET A 92 3.38 4.69 7.14
C MET A 92 3.08 4.25 5.69
N ARG A 93 2.01 3.50 5.49
CA ARG A 93 1.52 3.09 4.18
C ARG A 93 1.19 4.29 3.29
N THR A 94 0.46 5.25 3.84
CA THR A 94 0.07 6.48 3.13
C THR A 94 1.29 7.30 2.74
N LEU A 95 2.29 7.40 3.61
CA LEU A 95 3.55 8.07 3.30
C LEU A 95 4.22 7.48 2.06
N VAL A 96 4.30 6.16 1.98
CA VAL A 96 4.88 5.47 0.81
C VAL A 96 4.05 5.73 -0.44
N ASN A 97 2.73 5.59 -0.37
CA ASN A 97 1.83 5.80 -1.52
C ASN A 97 1.98 7.23 -2.08
N VAL A 98 1.91 8.26 -1.23
CA VAL A 98 2.02 9.67 -1.66
C VAL A 98 3.41 9.98 -2.23
N THR A 99 4.46 9.39 -1.66
CA THR A 99 5.83 9.57 -2.18
C THR A 99 5.98 8.96 -3.57
N SER A 100 5.47 7.74 -3.78
CA SER A 100 5.52 7.10 -5.09
C SER A 100 4.67 7.82 -6.13
N ASP A 101 3.50 8.35 -5.75
CA ASP A 101 2.69 9.22 -6.61
C ASP A 101 3.49 10.44 -7.10
N ALA A 102 4.19 11.12 -6.19
CA ALA A 102 5.00 12.28 -6.54
C ALA A 102 6.14 11.91 -7.49
N VAL A 103 6.81 10.78 -7.26
CA VAL A 103 7.89 10.28 -8.14
C VAL A 103 7.36 9.96 -9.53
N VAL A 104 6.21 9.27 -9.63
CA VAL A 104 5.60 8.93 -10.93
C VAL A 104 5.18 10.19 -11.69
N VAL A 105 4.55 11.16 -11.00
CA VAL A 105 4.18 12.44 -11.63
C VAL A 105 5.40 13.19 -12.12
N ALA A 106 6.47 13.27 -11.33
CA ALA A 106 7.71 13.93 -11.74
C ALA A 106 8.36 13.24 -12.96
N ALA A 107 8.39 11.90 -12.96
CA ALA A 107 8.94 11.13 -14.07
C ALA A 107 8.14 11.32 -15.38
N ILE A 108 6.81 11.38 -15.28
CA ILE A 108 5.95 11.64 -16.45
C ILE A 108 6.16 13.08 -16.94
N ALA A 109 6.16 14.06 -16.04
CA ALA A 109 6.37 15.47 -16.40
C ALA A 109 7.73 15.71 -17.04
N ASP A 110 8.78 15.02 -16.57
CA ASP A 110 10.11 15.08 -17.20
C ASP A 110 10.10 14.50 -18.62
N ASN A 111 9.47 13.34 -18.78
CA ASN A 111 9.39 12.66 -20.08
C ASN A 111 8.58 13.46 -21.14
N GLU A 112 7.57 14.21 -20.67
CA GLU A 112 6.73 15.08 -21.51
C GLU A 112 7.33 16.50 -21.68
N ASN A 113 8.49 16.81 -21.08
CA ASN A 113 9.14 18.12 -21.06
C ASN A 113 8.27 19.24 -20.44
N GLU A 114 7.45 18.89 -19.46
CA GLU A 114 6.57 19.81 -18.73
C GLU A 114 7.18 20.34 -17.42
N ILE A 115 8.42 19.93 -17.08
CA ILE A 115 9.10 20.42 -15.88
C ILE A 115 9.71 21.80 -16.18
N ASN A 116 9.30 22.81 -15.40
CA ASN A 116 9.96 24.09 -15.39
C ASN A 116 11.19 24.06 -14.46
N TYR A 117 12.35 23.75 -15.02
CA TYR A 117 13.60 23.64 -14.26
C TYR A 117 14.09 24.97 -13.66
N ASP A 118 13.70 26.12 -14.24
CA ASP A 118 14.04 27.43 -13.69
C ASP A 118 13.32 27.67 -12.36
N LEU A 119 12.04 27.29 -12.28
CA LEU A 119 11.27 27.31 -11.02
C LEU A 119 11.77 26.27 -10.02
N LEU A 120 12.08 25.06 -10.47
CA LEU A 120 12.55 23.99 -9.61
C LEU A 120 13.87 24.33 -8.91
N ASN A 121 14.78 25.02 -9.63
CA ASN A 121 16.09 25.40 -9.12
C ASN A 121 16.09 26.75 -8.37
N ASN A 122 15.02 27.53 -8.44
CA ASN A 122 14.88 28.81 -7.76
C ASN A 122 13.59 28.84 -6.91
N PRO A 123 13.63 28.32 -5.68
CA PRO A 123 12.45 28.30 -4.79
C PRO A 123 11.83 29.67 -4.52
N ALA A 124 12.61 30.75 -4.58
CA ALA A 124 12.11 32.11 -4.38
C ALA A 124 11.13 32.56 -5.48
N ALA A 125 11.22 31.96 -6.67
CA ALA A 125 10.30 32.26 -7.76
C ALA A 125 8.85 31.75 -7.51
N TYR A 126 8.62 30.92 -6.51
CA TYR A 126 7.27 30.50 -6.11
C TYR A 126 6.50 31.59 -5.36
N GLU A 127 7.19 32.52 -4.68
CA GLU A 127 6.56 33.61 -3.95
C GLU A 127 5.83 34.60 -4.87
N ASP A 128 6.28 34.70 -6.13
CA ASP A 128 5.70 35.60 -7.15
C ASP A 128 4.47 34.99 -7.87
N ILE A 129 4.16 33.71 -7.65
CA ILE A 129 3.09 32.98 -8.32
C ILE A 129 1.90 32.69 -7.39
N ALA A 130 2.07 32.79 -6.09
CA ALA A 130 1.05 32.55 -5.06
C ALA A 130 0.23 33.81 -4.76
#